data_36b3fb6a58a331d8d7e81bcfa3ea9588
#
_entry.id   36b3fb6a58a331d8d7e81bcfa3ea9588
#
_cell.length_a   1.000
_cell.length_b   1.000
_cell.length_c   1.000
_cell.angle_alpha   90.00
_cell.angle_beta   90.00
_cell.angle_gamma   90.00
#
_symmetry.space_group_name_H-M   'P 1'
#
loop_
_entity.id
_entity.type
_entity.pdbx_description
1 polymer ?
#
loop_
_entity_poly.entity_id
_entity_poly.type
_entity_poly.pdbx_seq_one_letter_code
_entity_poly.pdbx_strand_id
1 'polypeptide(L)'
;KSNAWGKDKPWLRGANFNPSTAINQLEFWQAETFDPDTIDKELGWAEDIGLNCMRVYLHHLAWEIDKIGFKERINTYLSIANKHNISTLFVFFDDCWNPTYTSGKQPEPKAGTHNSGWVRDPGDLLFSSDNLLPTLEAYVKDILESFKNDKRIILWDLYNEPGNSGYKNKSLPLLKSVFKWA
;
A
#
# COMPACT_ATOMS: atom_id res chain seq x y z
N LYS A 1 11.57 13.14 19.77
CA LYS A 1 10.17 12.90 19.30
C LYS A 1 9.89 11.41 19.10
N SER A 2 10.76 10.65 18.39
CA SER A 2 10.56 9.20 18.14
C SER A 2 10.51 8.36 19.42
N ASN A 3 11.39 8.64 20.40
CA ASN A 3 11.38 7.94 21.69
C ASN A 3 10.09 8.18 22.50
N ALA A 4 9.45 9.34 22.34
CA ALA A 4 8.19 9.62 23.00
C ALA A 4 7.03 8.85 22.33
N TRP A 5 7.06 8.73 21.00
CA TRP A 5 6.06 7.97 20.25
C TRP A 5 6.07 6.48 20.59
N GLY A 6 7.26 5.90 20.78
CA GLY A 6 7.40 4.46 21.08
C GLY A 6 7.09 4.04 22.50
N LYS A 7 7.07 4.99 23.48
CA LYS A 7 6.92 4.65 24.89
C LYS A 7 5.58 4.01 25.25
N ASP A 8 4.52 4.43 24.58
CA ASP A 8 3.14 3.97 24.83
C ASP A 8 2.66 2.94 23.83
N LYS A 9 3.55 2.44 22.98
CA LYS A 9 3.22 1.43 21.96
C LYS A 9 3.68 0.04 22.42
N PRO A 10 2.90 -1.00 22.16
CA PRO A 10 3.39 -2.36 22.35
C PRO A 10 4.56 -2.64 21.40
N TRP A 11 5.38 -3.63 21.71
CA TRP A 11 6.39 -4.11 20.77
C TRP A 11 5.71 -4.55 19.47
N LEU A 12 6.03 -3.86 18.37
CA LEU A 12 5.44 -4.16 17.06
C LEU A 12 6.06 -5.44 16.48
N ARG A 13 5.21 -6.36 16.11
CA ARG A 13 5.51 -7.61 15.43
C ARG A 13 4.66 -7.65 14.18
N GLY A 14 5.27 -7.55 13.02
CA GLY A 14 4.50 -7.40 11.79
C GLY A 14 5.17 -8.01 10.57
N ALA A 15 4.41 -8.01 9.48
CA ALA A 15 4.83 -8.47 8.16
C ALA A 15 4.23 -7.59 7.08
N ASN A 16 4.72 -7.72 5.85
CA ASN A 16 3.96 -7.25 4.69
C ASN A 16 2.71 -8.14 4.52
N PHE A 17 1.59 -7.50 4.18
CA PHE A 17 0.34 -8.20 3.94
C PHE A 17 -0.22 -7.88 2.56
N ASN A 18 -0.56 -8.91 1.84
CA ASN A 18 -1.36 -8.92 0.62
C ASN A 18 -2.18 -10.20 0.67
N PRO A 19 -3.52 -10.15 0.52
CA PRO A 19 -4.34 -11.36 0.65
C PRO A 19 -3.95 -12.39 -0.41
N SER A 20 -4.05 -13.67 -0.08
CA SER A 20 -3.65 -14.77 -0.97
C SER A 20 -4.47 -14.83 -2.26
N THR A 21 -5.61 -14.17 -2.30
CA THR A 21 -6.46 -14.03 -3.49
C THR A 21 -6.03 -12.90 -4.42
N ALA A 22 -5.03 -12.11 -4.06
CA ALA A 22 -4.51 -11.02 -4.87
C ALA A 22 -3.02 -11.23 -5.20
N ILE A 23 -2.66 -11.19 -6.48
CA ILE A 23 -1.26 -11.33 -6.91
C ILE A 23 -0.42 -10.07 -6.64
N ASN A 24 -1.07 -8.91 -6.55
CA ASN A 24 -0.43 -7.62 -6.33
C ASN A 24 -1.40 -6.62 -5.68
N GLN A 25 -0.90 -5.42 -5.37
CA GLN A 25 -1.68 -4.36 -4.74
C GLN A 25 -2.80 -3.79 -5.63
N LEU A 26 -2.72 -3.90 -6.95
CA LEU A 26 -3.85 -3.54 -7.83
C LEU A 26 -5.02 -4.52 -7.65
N GLU A 27 -4.74 -5.82 -7.70
CA GLU A 27 -5.77 -6.84 -7.48
C GLU A 27 -6.35 -6.75 -6.07
N PHE A 28 -5.52 -6.43 -5.09
CA PHE A 28 -6.00 -6.20 -3.71
C PHE A 28 -7.05 -5.09 -3.64
N TRP A 29 -6.83 -3.97 -4.34
CA TRP A 29 -7.62 -2.76 -4.10
C TRP A 29 -8.68 -2.44 -5.16
N GLN A 30 -8.79 -3.20 -6.25
CA GLN A 30 -9.86 -3.04 -7.24
C GLN A 30 -11.20 -3.55 -6.71
N ALA A 31 -12.32 -2.94 -7.15
CA ALA A 31 -13.66 -3.27 -6.67
C ALA A 31 -14.06 -4.74 -6.93
N GLU A 32 -13.68 -5.24 -8.10
CA GLU A 32 -14.04 -6.57 -8.58
C GLU A 32 -13.28 -7.71 -7.88
N THR A 33 -12.17 -7.38 -7.23
CA THR A 33 -11.24 -8.39 -6.67
C THR A 33 -10.99 -8.21 -5.18
N PHE A 34 -11.53 -7.16 -4.57
CA PHE A 34 -11.42 -6.93 -3.13
C PHE A 34 -12.16 -8.03 -2.36
N ASP A 35 -11.43 -8.79 -1.55
CA ASP A 35 -11.92 -9.98 -0.86
C ASP A 35 -11.83 -9.83 0.67
N PRO A 36 -12.86 -9.24 1.31
CA PRO A 36 -12.86 -9.03 2.76
C PRO A 36 -12.90 -10.33 3.56
N ASP A 37 -13.45 -11.41 3.01
CA ASP A 37 -13.55 -12.68 3.71
C ASP A 37 -12.17 -13.34 3.85
N THR A 38 -11.38 -13.33 2.78
CA THR A 38 -9.99 -13.83 2.82
C THR A 38 -9.13 -12.92 3.71
N ILE A 39 -9.29 -11.59 3.64
CA ILE A 39 -8.59 -10.66 4.51
C ILE A 39 -8.88 -10.95 5.99
N ASP A 40 -10.14 -11.14 6.36
CA ASP A 40 -10.55 -11.44 7.73
C ASP A 40 -9.94 -12.75 8.24
N LYS A 41 -10.00 -13.78 7.43
CA LYS A 41 -9.43 -15.10 7.75
C LYS A 41 -7.92 -15.05 7.94
N GLU A 42 -7.20 -14.40 7.04
CA GLU A 42 -5.73 -14.38 7.07
C GLU A 42 -5.19 -13.46 8.18
N LEU A 43 -5.88 -12.34 8.46
CA LEU A 43 -5.53 -11.50 9.60
C LEU A 43 -5.85 -12.18 10.92
N GLY A 44 -6.87 -13.05 10.98
CA GLY A 44 -7.11 -13.93 12.14
C GLY A 44 -5.94 -14.88 12.37
N TRP A 45 -5.40 -15.52 11.34
CA TRP A 45 -4.20 -16.35 11.48
C TRP A 45 -2.97 -15.55 11.93
N ALA A 46 -2.84 -14.31 11.45
CA ALA A 46 -1.75 -13.43 11.86
C ALA A 46 -1.86 -13.06 13.35
N GLU A 47 -3.06 -12.78 13.85
CA GLU A 47 -3.31 -12.54 15.28
C GLU A 47 -2.96 -13.78 16.11
N ASP A 48 -3.38 -14.97 15.68
CA ASP A 48 -3.13 -16.24 16.38
C ASP A 48 -1.64 -16.53 16.59
N ILE A 49 -0.78 -16.12 15.66
CA ILE A 49 0.67 -16.24 15.80
C ILE A 49 1.33 -15.02 16.46
N GLY A 50 0.53 -14.06 16.93
CA GLY A 50 0.96 -12.92 17.72
C GLY A 50 1.43 -11.71 16.93
N LEU A 51 1.13 -11.59 15.63
CA LEU A 51 1.35 -10.36 14.86
C LEU A 51 0.34 -9.29 15.29
N ASN A 52 0.79 -8.04 15.36
CA ASN A 52 -0.03 -6.90 15.78
C ASN A 52 0.13 -5.67 14.86
N CYS A 53 0.84 -5.85 13.75
CA CYS A 53 1.03 -4.79 12.75
C CYS A 53 1.17 -5.39 11.36
N MET A 54 0.49 -4.80 10.37
CA MET A 54 0.68 -5.15 8.95
C MET A 54 1.14 -3.94 8.15
N ARG A 55 2.08 -4.17 7.24
CA ARG A 55 2.52 -3.21 6.24
C ARG A 55 1.85 -3.53 4.92
N VAL A 56 1.06 -2.59 4.40
CA VAL A 56 0.15 -2.79 3.28
C VAL A 56 0.38 -1.74 2.20
N TYR A 57 0.58 -2.21 0.98
CA TYR A 57 0.84 -1.34 -0.16
C TYR A 57 -0.47 -0.87 -0.80
N LEU A 58 -0.56 0.44 -1.01
CA LEU A 58 -1.60 1.07 -1.81
C LEU A 58 -1.17 1.15 -3.28
N HIS A 59 -2.05 1.63 -4.17
CA HIS A 59 -1.70 1.90 -5.57
C HIS A 59 -2.54 3.04 -6.14
N HIS A 60 -1.87 4.07 -6.71
CA HIS A 60 -2.55 5.26 -7.20
C HIS A 60 -3.59 4.95 -8.29
N LEU A 61 -3.32 3.98 -9.19
CA LEU A 61 -4.26 3.64 -10.27
C LEU A 61 -5.59 3.09 -9.74
N ALA A 62 -5.56 2.26 -8.68
CA ALA A 62 -6.79 1.77 -8.04
C ALA A 62 -7.60 2.93 -7.42
N TRP A 63 -6.92 3.92 -6.83
CA TRP A 63 -7.56 5.15 -6.36
C TRP A 63 -8.09 6.01 -7.51
N GLU A 64 -7.34 6.19 -8.59
CA GLU A 64 -7.73 7.04 -9.71
C GLU A 64 -9.01 6.54 -10.39
N ILE A 65 -9.16 5.22 -10.52
CA ILE A 65 -10.33 4.57 -11.14
C ILE A 65 -11.59 4.75 -10.30
N ASP A 66 -11.47 4.61 -8.97
CA ASP A 66 -12.62 4.63 -8.04
C ASP A 66 -12.22 5.24 -6.69
N LYS A 67 -12.11 6.56 -6.65
CA LYS A 67 -11.66 7.30 -5.47
C LYS A 67 -12.52 7.07 -4.23
N ILE A 68 -13.83 6.95 -4.39
CA ILE A 68 -14.76 6.76 -3.29
C ILE A 68 -14.66 5.32 -2.79
N GLY A 69 -14.88 4.34 -3.65
CA GLY A 69 -14.84 2.94 -3.28
C GLY A 69 -13.45 2.48 -2.81
N PHE A 70 -12.37 3.06 -3.33
CA PHE A 70 -11.02 2.79 -2.82
C PHE A 70 -10.88 3.16 -1.34
N LYS A 71 -11.41 4.33 -0.92
CA LYS A 71 -11.41 4.73 0.51
C LYS A 71 -12.35 3.89 1.36
N GLU A 72 -13.47 3.45 0.82
CA GLU A 72 -14.38 2.51 1.49
C GLU A 72 -13.71 1.14 1.70
N ARG A 73 -12.98 0.63 0.73
CA ARG A 73 -12.19 -0.61 0.85
C ARG A 73 -11.07 -0.47 1.87
N ILE A 74 -10.35 0.65 1.89
CA ILE A 74 -9.37 0.95 2.96
C ILE A 74 -10.05 0.92 4.33
N ASN A 75 -11.20 1.56 4.49
CA ASN A 75 -11.92 1.57 5.77
C ASN A 75 -12.40 0.17 6.17
N THR A 76 -12.85 -0.64 5.22
CA THR A 76 -13.23 -2.04 5.44
C THR A 76 -12.03 -2.86 5.91
N TYR A 77 -10.90 -2.78 5.20
CA TYR A 77 -9.65 -3.42 5.60
C TYR A 77 -9.23 -3.01 7.02
N LEU A 78 -9.22 -1.71 7.31
CA LEU A 78 -8.86 -1.20 8.63
C LEU A 78 -9.80 -1.70 9.74
N SER A 79 -11.08 -1.87 9.44
CA SER A 79 -12.05 -2.42 10.38
C SER A 79 -11.79 -3.89 10.68
N ILE A 80 -11.45 -4.66 9.65
CA ILE A 80 -11.06 -6.07 9.78
C ILE A 80 -9.75 -6.18 10.58
N ALA A 81 -8.72 -5.42 10.22
CA ALA A 81 -7.43 -5.44 10.93
C ALA A 81 -7.59 -5.07 12.41
N ASN A 82 -8.40 -4.04 12.71
CA ASN A 82 -8.68 -3.63 14.08
C ASN A 82 -9.47 -4.69 14.88
N LYS A 83 -10.37 -5.45 14.25
CA LYS A 83 -11.06 -6.60 14.87
C LYS A 83 -10.06 -7.64 15.37
N HIS A 84 -8.95 -7.83 14.65
CA HIS A 84 -7.85 -8.74 14.98
C HIS A 84 -6.70 -8.08 15.77
N ASN A 85 -6.92 -6.91 16.37
CA ASN A 85 -5.91 -6.18 17.14
C ASN A 85 -4.63 -5.85 16.34
N ILE A 86 -4.76 -5.73 15.02
CA ILE A 86 -3.67 -5.43 14.10
C ILE A 86 -3.74 -3.97 13.66
N SER A 87 -2.68 -3.23 13.94
CA SER A 87 -2.48 -1.87 13.42
C SER A 87 -1.90 -1.91 12.01
N THR A 88 -2.12 -0.85 11.24
CA THR A 88 -1.68 -0.79 9.85
C THR A 88 -0.61 0.27 9.62
N LEU A 89 0.38 -0.08 8.81
CA LEU A 89 1.32 0.82 8.16
C LEU A 89 1.03 0.78 6.65
N PHE A 90 0.57 1.89 6.08
CA PHE A 90 0.36 1.98 4.63
C PHE A 90 1.60 2.46 3.89
N VAL A 91 1.83 1.91 2.69
CA VAL A 91 2.88 2.31 1.75
C VAL A 91 2.24 2.95 0.52
N PHE A 92 2.68 4.16 0.14
CA PHE A 92 2.16 4.85 -1.03
C PHE A 92 2.80 4.38 -2.32
N PHE A 93 4.14 4.47 -2.42
CA PHE A 93 4.89 4.22 -3.64
C PHE A 93 5.92 3.11 -3.48
N ASP A 94 6.29 2.48 -4.61
CA ASP A 94 7.23 1.36 -4.62
C ASP A 94 8.02 1.31 -5.95
N ASP A 95 9.34 1.19 -5.88
CA ASP A 95 10.21 1.00 -7.05
C ASP A 95 10.57 -0.47 -7.32
N CYS A 96 9.96 -1.41 -6.59
CA CYS A 96 10.28 -2.83 -6.73
C CYS A 96 9.41 -3.53 -7.78
N TRP A 97 9.95 -4.57 -8.41
CA TRP A 97 9.29 -5.52 -9.31
C TRP A 97 8.92 -4.96 -10.69
N ASN A 98 7.74 -5.30 -11.23
CA ASN A 98 7.35 -4.98 -12.60
C ASN A 98 7.10 -3.47 -12.76
N PRO A 99 7.75 -2.80 -13.72
CA PRO A 99 7.63 -1.36 -13.89
C PRO A 99 6.36 -0.92 -14.62
N THR A 100 5.65 -1.85 -15.24
CA THR A 100 4.43 -1.60 -16.02
C THR A 100 3.26 -2.41 -15.47
N TYR A 101 2.08 -1.83 -15.53
CA TYR A 101 0.85 -2.43 -15.01
C TYR A 101 -0.36 -1.88 -15.77
N THR A 102 -1.48 -2.58 -15.65
CA THR A 102 -2.79 -2.15 -16.15
C THR A 102 -3.86 -2.49 -15.11
N SER A 103 -4.97 -1.75 -15.13
CA SER A 103 -6.15 -2.12 -14.35
C SER A 103 -6.83 -3.38 -14.88
N GLY A 104 -7.78 -3.91 -14.10
CA GLY A 104 -8.52 -5.11 -14.44
C GLY A 104 -7.79 -6.40 -14.04
N LYS A 105 -8.02 -7.47 -14.79
CA LYS A 105 -7.44 -8.78 -14.50
C LYS A 105 -5.92 -8.72 -14.52
N GLN A 106 -5.32 -9.19 -13.44
CA GLN A 106 -3.86 -9.28 -13.31
C GLN A 106 -3.33 -10.59 -13.92
N PRO A 107 -2.05 -10.63 -14.31
CA PRO A 107 -1.43 -11.83 -14.86
C PRO A 107 -1.34 -12.94 -13.81
N GLU A 108 -1.40 -14.19 -14.26
CA GLU A 108 -1.20 -15.34 -13.39
C GLU A 108 0.23 -15.37 -12.82
N PRO A 109 0.41 -15.86 -11.57
CA PRO A 109 1.73 -15.95 -10.96
C PRO A 109 2.62 -16.97 -11.69
N LYS A 110 3.90 -16.65 -11.78
CA LYS A 110 4.91 -17.59 -12.31
C LYS A 110 5.37 -18.51 -11.20
N ALA A 111 5.09 -19.81 -11.34
CA ALA A 111 5.48 -20.81 -10.36
C ALA A 111 6.99 -20.74 -10.03
N GLY A 112 7.33 -20.80 -8.74
CA GLY A 112 8.70 -20.73 -8.25
C GLY A 112 9.41 -19.38 -8.39
N THR A 113 8.68 -18.32 -8.79
CA THR A 113 9.23 -16.97 -8.92
C THR A 113 8.62 -16.07 -7.84
N HIS A 114 9.46 -15.61 -6.92
CA HIS A 114 9.05 -14.72 -5.85
C HIS A 114 8.47 -13.41 -6.39
N ASN A 115 7.29 -13.02 -5.91
CA ASN A 115 6.59 -11.79 -6.26
C ASN A 115 6.47 -11.51 -7.76
N SER A 116 6.30 -12.55 -8.58
CA SER A 116 6.31 -12.46 -10.03
C SER A 116 5.25 -11.53 -10.63
N GLY A 117 4.16 -11.28 -9.92
CA GLY A 117 3.08 -10.39 -10.33
C GLY A 117 3.05 -9.05 -9.62
N TRP A 118 3.97 -8.78 -8.68
CA TRP A 118 4.04 -7.48 -8.00
C TRP A 118 4.41 -6.37 -8.98
N VAL A 119 3.84 -5.19 -8.75
CA VAL A 119 3.99 -4.03 -9.64
C VAL A 119 4.49 -2.83 -8.86
N ARG A 120 5.21 -1.96 -9.55
CA ARG A 120 5.65 -0.68 -8.98
C ARG A 120 4.50 0.32 -8.93
N ASP A 121 4.63 1.29 -8.06
CA ASP A 121 3.80 2.48 -8.06
C ASP A 121 4.70 3.72 -7.89
N PRO A 122 4.76 4.66 -8.84
CA PRO A 122 4.04 4.71 -10.11
C PRO A 122 4.71 4.00 -11.30
N GLY A 123 5.86 3.34 -11.13
CA GLY A 123 6.54 2.63 -12.19
C GLY A 123 7.05 3.53 -13.33
N ASP A 124 7.14 2.96 -14.54
CA ASP A 124 7.66 3.67 -15.72
C ASP A 124 6.79 4.85 -16.17
N LEU A 125 5.53 4.93 -15.71
CA LEU A 125 4.67 6.09 -15.96
C LEU A 125 5.27 7.38 -15.41
N LEU A 126 6.09 7.30 -14.34
CA LEU A 126 6.78 8.46 -13.76
C LEU A 126 7.66 9.19 -14.79
N PHE A 127 8.16 8.48 -15.79
CA PHE A 127 9.10 9.01 -16.78
C PHE A 127 8.47 9.25 -18.17
N SER A 128 7.23 8.82 -18.38
CA SER A 128 6.55 8.86 -19.67
C SER A 128 5.31 9.75 -19.70
N SER A 129 4.87 10.27 -18.55
CA SER A 129 3.64 11.08 -18.46
C SER A 129 3.90 12.41 -17.76
N ASP A 130 3.80 13.51 -18.51
CA ASP A 130 3.97 14.87 -17.97
C ASP A 130 2.89 15.26 -16.95
N ASN A 131 1.74 14.58 -16.98
CA ASN A 131 0.59 14.89 -16.14
C ASN A 131 0.48 13.99 -14.88
N LEU A 132 1.40 13.07 -14.67
CA LEU A 132 1.29 12.11 -13.57
C LEU A 132 1.48 12.75 -12.20
N LEU A 133 2.45 13.68 -12.05
CA LEU A 133 2.75 14.28 -10.75
C LEU A 133 1.54 14.96 -10.08
N PRO A 134 0.70 15.74 -10.78
CA PRO A 134 -0.53 16.28 -10.18
C PRO A 134 -1.51 15.20 -9.71
N THR A 135 -1.62 14.09 -10.43
CA THR A 135 -2.45 12.94 -10.03
C THR A 135 -1.91 12.30 -8.76
N LEU A 136 -0.59 12.07 -8.69
CA LEU A 136 0.04 11.49 -7.50
C LEU A 136 -0.07 12.40 -6.28
N GLU A 137 0.07 13.73 -6.48
CA GLU A 137 -0.16 14.70 -5.40
C GLU A 137 -1.59 14.65 -4.88
N ALA A 138 -2.57 14.64 -5.78
CA ALA A 138 -3.98 14.53 -5.43
C ALA A 138 -4.28 13.22 -4.68
N TYR A 139 -3.72 12.11 -5.12
CA TYR A 139 -3.83 10.81 -4.48
C TYR A 139 -3.29 10.82 -3.04
N VAL A 140 -2.05 11.26 -2.85
CA VAL A 140 -1.42 11.30 -1.52
C VAL A 140 -2.21 12.20 -0.57
N LYS A 141 -2.57 13.41 -1.03
CA LYS A 141 -3.33 14.37 -0.21
C LYS A 141 -4.74 13.87 0.14
N ASP A 142 -5.46 13.27 -0.81
CA ASP A 142 -6.81 12.74 -0.56
C ASP A 142 -6.79 11.61 0.48
N ILE A 143 -5.84 10.69 0.37
CA ILE A 143 -5.71 9.58 1.34
C ILE A 143 -5.29 10.09 2.71
N LEU A 144 -4.25 10.91 2.79
CA LEU A 144 -3.80 11.46 4.07
C LEU A 144 -4.88 12.30 4.74
N GLU A 145 -5.58 13.19 4.02
CA GLU A 145 -6.65 14.01 4.56
C GLU A 145 -7.83 13.15 5.07
N SER A 146 -8.16 12.07 4.35
CA SER A 146 -9.25 11.17 4.73
C SER A 146 -8.95 10.37 5.99
N PHE A 147 -7.67 10.01 6.22
CA PHE A 147 -7.29 9.08 7.29
C PHE A 147 -6.29 9.64 8.31
N LYS A 148 -5.91 10.91 8.27
CA LYS A 148 -4.91 11.55 9.16
C LYS A 148 -5.16 11.36 10.66
N ASN A 149 -6.41 11.20 11.06
CA ASN A 149 -6.80 11.03 12.47
C ASN A 149 -7.20 9.59 12.82
N ASP A 150 -7.05 8.65 11.88
CA ASP A 150 -7.43 7.27 12.10
C ASP A 150 -6.38 6.54 12.94
N LYS A 151 -6.77 6.18 14.15
CA LYS A 151 -5.85 5.54 15.13
C LYS A 151 -5.50 4.09 14.77
N ARG A 152 -6.17 3.47 13.81
CA ARG A 152 -5.87 2.14 13.30
C ARG A 152 -4.61 2.16 12.43
N ILE A 153 -4.24 3.34 11.92
CA ILE A 153 -3.04 3.56 11.11
C ILE A 153 -1.95 4.11 12.05
N ILE A 154 -0.84 3.39 12.14
CA ILE A 154 0.27 3.76 13.04
C ILE A 154 1.40 4.51 12.35
N LEU A 155 1.59 4.30 11.06
CA LEU A 155 2.64 4.91 10.26
C LEU A 155 2.23 5.01 8.79
N TRP A 156 2.86 5.94 8.08
CA TRP A 156 2.82 6.08 6.63
C TRP A 156 4.23 5.90 6.08
N ASP A 157 4.41 4.93 5.20
CA ASP A 157 5.61 4.75 4.40
C ASP A 157 5.39 5.45 3.05
N LEU A 158 6.09 6.52 2.83
CA LEU A 158 5.85 7.35 1.66
C LEU A 158 6.41 6.76 0.38
N TYR A 159 7.46 5.94 0.47
CA TYR A 159 8.08 5.34 -0.71
C TYR A 159 8.96 4.14 -0.34
N ASN A 160 8.57 2.95 -0.73
CA ASN A 160 9.37 1.75 -0.56
C ASN A 160 10.54 1.73 -1.55
N GLU A 161 11.75 1.57 -1.01
CA GLU A 161 12.99 1.38 -1.77
C GLU A 161 13.18 2.34 -2.96
N PRO A 162 13.07 3.66 -2.77
CA PRO A 162 13.19 4.61 -3.87
C PRO A 162 14.55 4.49 -4.55
N GLY A 163 14.55 4.34 -5.86
CA GLY A 163 15.75 4.13 -6.68
C GLY A 163 16.14 2.67 -6.92
N ASN A 164 15.38 1.72 -6.38
CA ASN A 164 15.58 0.30 -6.64
C ASN A 164 15.38 -0.05 -8.14
N SER A 165 15.72 -1.28 -8.50
CA SER A 165 15.51 -1.85 -9.83
C SER A 165 16.07 -1.01 -10.98
N GLY A 166 17.16 -0.27 -10.71
CA GLY A 166 17.86 0.54 -11.70
C GLY A 166 17.37 1.98 -11.85
N TYR A 167 16.35 2.41 -11.10
CA TYR A 167 15.87 3.81 -11.13
C TYR A 167 16.90 4.78 -10.51
N LYS A 168 17.63 4.37 -9.47
CA LYS A 168 18.66 5.18 -8.83
C LYS A 168 18.13 6.58 -8.46
N ASN A 169 18.83 7.62 -8.87
CA ASN A 169 18.45 9.00 -8.59
C ASN A 169 17.19 9.49 -9.34
N LYS A 170 16.63 8.71 -10.27
CA LYS A 170 15.41 9.09 -11.02
C LYS A 170 14.18 9.19 -10.12
N SER A 171 14.12 8.41 -9.03
CA SER A 171 13.01 8.45 -8.06
C SER A 171 13.12 9.59 -7.05
N LEU A 172 14.29 10.24 -6.95
CA LEU A 172 14.53 11.29 -5.95
C LEU A 172 13.59 12.51 -6.08
N PRO A 173 13.22 12.99 -7.28
CA PRO A 173 12.26 14.08 -7.42
C PRO A 173 10.89 13.74 -6.82
N LEU A 174 10.36 12.55 -7.10
CA LEU A 174 9.09 12.09 -6.54
C LEU A 174 9.20 11.94 -5.01
N LEU A 175 10.24 11.28 -4.51
CA LEU A 175 10.47 11.15 -3.07
C LEU A 175 10.43 12.51 -2.36
N LYS A 176 11.15 13.52 -2.88
CA LYS A 176 11.13 14.87 -2.32
C LYS A 176 9.75 15.53 -2.38
N SER A 177 8.99 15.27 -3.45
CA SER A 177 7.64 15.81 -3.61
C SER A 177 6.68 15.20 -2.61
N VAL A 178 6.71 13.89 -2.45
CA VAL A 178 5.83 13.16 -1.52
C VAL A 178 6.03 13.63 -0.08
N PHE A 179 7.28 13.85 0.34
CA PHE A 179 7.58 14.42 1.67
C PHE A 179 7.09 15.86 1.86
N LYS A 180 6.84 16.60 0.78
CA LYS A 180 6.24 17.94 0.87
C LYS A 180 4.72 17.89 0.89
N TRP A 181 4.12 16.87 0.26
CA TRP A 181 2.67 16.69 0.20
C TRP A 181 2.11 16.12 1.51
N ALA A 182 2.88 15.26 2.18
CA ALA A 182 2.58 14.66 3.47
C ALA A 182 2.89 15.61 4.65
#